data_98c80c00f301e362b60a752fe2b958b7
#
_entry.id   98c80c00f301e362b60a752fe2b958b7
#
_cell.length_a   1.000
_cell.length_b   1.000
_cell.length_c   1.000
_cell.angle_alpha   90.00
_cell.angle_beta   90.00
_cell.angle_gamma   90.00
#
_symmetry.space_group_name_H-M   'P 1'
#
loop_
_entity.id
_entity.type
_entity.pdbx_description
1 polymer ?
#
loop_
_entity_poly.entity_id
_entity_poly.type
_entity_poly.pdbx_seq_one_letter_code
_entity_poly.pdbx_strand_id
1 'polypeptide(L)'
;MVYLLGSSYHPKAKQLGVIRVRFLPFAFTCKPQALVLTSKNAVLALEESKIPWHDIPAYVIGEGTKQAVCAQGGAVVYVAKSAYGDIFAQEIAPLLQGRRVAFPRAKEVVSDVTGILRSQGVEVEEVVAYETTCTPCRFLTPPPQESVLIFTSPSTVRCFFDCFAWDASWRAVCIGKKTVAVFPEGIVPHLSPEQTLDACVDYAHALYVDLSKSAL
;
A
#
# COMPACT_ATOMS: atom_id res chain seq x y z
N MET A 1 4.79 -23.07 -4.27
CA MET A 1 5.69 -21.89 -4.37
C MET A 1 4.97 -20.64 -3.87
N VAL A 2 5.68 -19.68 -3.22
CA VAL A 2 5.07 -18.45 -2.68
C VAL A 2 5.27 -17.26 -3.64
N TYR A 3 4.18 -16.56 -3.97
CA TYR A 3 4.15 -15.38 -4.84
C TYR A 3 3.66 -14.16 -4.09
N LEU A 4 4.34 -13.03 -4.29
CA LEU A 4 3.95 -11.72 -3.77
C LEU A 4 3.34 -10.87 -4.89
N LEU A 5 2.09 -10.48 -4.73
CA LEU A 5 1.34 -9.63 -5.66
C LEU A 5 1.34 -8.19 -5.15
N GLY A 6 1.94 -7.31 -5.91
CA GLY A 6 2.04 -5.89 -5.52
C GLY A 6 3.32 -5.24 -6.02
N SER A 7 3.59 -4.02 -5.56
CA SER A 7 4.80 -3.27 -5.90
C SER A 7 5.93 -3.42 -4.87
N SER A 8 5.70 -4.17 -3.79
CA SER A 8 6.72 -4.43 -2.76
C SER A 8 7.53 -5.66 -3.14
N TYR A 9 8.80 -5.68 -2.76
CA TYR A 9 9.70 -6.80 -2.92
C TYR A 9 9.93 -7.50 -1.57
N HIS A 10 10.07 -8.83 -1.60
CA HIS A 10 10.51 -9.61 -0.46
C HIS A 10 11.39 -10.79 -0.93
N PRO A 11 12.58 -11.01 -0.32
CA PRO A 11 13.56 -11.99 -0.81
C PRO A 11 13.06 -13.44 -0.78
N LYS A 12 12.12 -13.77 0.10
CA LYS A 12 11.55 -15.12 0.24
C LYS A 12 10.32 -15.38 -0.64
N ALA A 13 9.87 -14.44 -1.49
CA ALA A 13 8.70 -14.61 -2.35
C ALA A 13 9.01 -14.20 -3.78
N LYS A 14 8.47 -14.95 -4.75
CA LYS A 14 8.54 -14.55 -6.16
C LYS A 14 7.59 -13.40 -6.43
N GLN A 15 8.05 -12.41 -7.17
CA GLN A 15 7.21 -11.28 -7.56
C GLN A 15 6.26 -11.68 -8.71
N LEU A 16 4.96 -11.44 -8.52
CA LEU A 16 3.97 -11.40 -9.59
C LEU A 16 3.40 -9.98 -9.67
N GLY A 17 3.95 -9.17 -10.55
CA GLY A 17 3.69 -7.74 -10.65
C GLY A 17 2.36 -7.44 -11.34
N VAL A 18 1.22 -7.82 -10.75
CA VAL A 18 -0.12 -7.61 -11.31
C VAL A 18 -0.54 -6.13 -11.34
N ILE A 19 0.16 -5.27 -10.59
CA ILE A 19 -0.07 -3.82 -10.55
C ILE A 19 1.19 -3.06 -10.94
N ARG A 20 0.99 -1.85 -11.48
CA ARG A 20 2.03 -0.85 -11.76
C ARG A 20 1.66 0.46 -11.10
N VAL A 21 2.65 1.14 -10.54
CA VAL A 21 2.49 2.51 -10.04
C VAL A 21 3.01 3.45 -11.13
N ARG A 22 2.19 4.44 -11.49
CA ARG A 22 2.56 5.52 -12.40
C ARG A 22 2.53 6.83 -11.63
N PHE A 23 3.66 7.50 -11.55
CA PHE A 23 3.75 8.83 -10.97
C PHE A 23 3.16 9.86 -11.96
N LEU A 24 2.45 10.83 -11.40
CA LEU A 24 1.81 11.91 -12.14
C LEU A 24 2.54 13.21 -11.82
N PRO A 25 2.76 14.08 -12.80
CA PRO A 25 3.35 15.38 -12.53
C PRO A 25 2.40 16.22 -11.67
N PHE A 26 2.93 16.83 -10.62
CA PHE A 26 2.19 17.75 -9.75
C PHE A 26 3.12 18.81 -9.18
N ALA A 27 2.53 19.88 -8.65
CA ALA A 27 3.23 20.89 -7.88
C ALA A 27 2.32 21.35 -6.74
N PHE A 28 2.88 21.91 -5.69
CA PHE A 28 2.12 22.58 -4.65
C PHE A 28 1.90 24.06 -5.04
N THR A 29 0.73 24.59 -4.70
CA THR A 29 0.40 26.00 -4.96
C THR A 29 1.22 26.95 -4.09
N CYS A 30 1.65 26.45 -2.90
CA CYS A 30 2.55 27.16 -2.00
C CYS A 30 3.39 26.14 -1.22
N LYS A 31 4.51 26.59 -0.63
CA LYS A 31 5.34 25.71 0.20
C LYS A 31 4.55 25.24 1.42
N PRO A 32 4.30 23.92 1.57
CA PRO A 32 3.60 23.39 2.74
C PRO A 32 4.48 23.45 3.99
N GLN A 33 3.83 23.49 5.16
CA GLN A 33 4.47 23.48 6.46
C GLN A 33 4.56 22.07 7.06
N ALA A 34 3.82 21.12 6.49
CA ALA A 34 3.87 19.71 6.83
C ALA A 34 3.43 18.85 5.65
N LEU A 35 3.92 17.61 5.61
CA LEU A 35 3.51 16.57 4.67
C LEU A 35 2.74 15.48 5.40
N VAL A 36 1.62 15.04 4.85
CA VAL A 36 0.88 13.86 5.27
C VAL A 36 1.11 12.77 4.22
N LEU A 37 1.73 11.65 4.61
CA LEU A 37 2.16 10.61 3.69
C LEU A 37 1.58 9.26 4.12
N THR A 38 0.64 8.75 3.35
CA THR A 38 -0.05 7.47 3.60
C THR A 38 0.53 6.31 2.79
N SER A 39 1.61 6.54 2.04
CA SER A 39 2.25 5.50 1.22
C SER A 39 3.68 5.89 0.86
N LYS A 40 4.57 4.89 0.77
CA LYS A 40 5.90 5.05 0.18
C LYS A 40 5.84 5.60 -1.26
N ASN A 41 4.77 5.32 -2.00
CA ASN A 41 4.62 5.82 -3.37
C ASN A 41 4.43 7.35 -3.42
N ALA A 42 3.87 7.96 -2.37
CA ALA A 42 3.79 9.42 -2.27
C ALA A 42 5.20 10.04 -2.10
N VAL A 43 6.07 9.38 -1.33
CA VAL A 43 7.48 9.80 -1.19
C VAL A 43 8.21 9.71 -2.53
N LEU A 44 8.08 8.59 -3.23
CA LEU A 44 8.68 8.40 -4.55
C LEU A 44 8.14 9.39 -5.59
N ALA A 45 6.85 9.76 -5.49
CA ALA A 45 6.25 10.76 -6.38
C ALA A 45 6.81 12.16 -6.12
N LEU A 46 7.11 12.52 -4.87
CA LEU A 46 7.79 13.78 -4.52
C LEU A 46 9.18 13.84 -5.15
N GLU A 47 9.96 12.75 -5.08
CA GLU A 47 11.27 12.64 -5.72
C GLU A 47 11.19 12.77 -7.25
N GLU A 48 10.30 12.01 -7.88
CA GLU A 48 10.12 12.02 -9.33
C GLU A 48 9.71 13.42 -9.83
N SER A 49 8.88 14.13 -9.06
CA SER A 49 8.45 15.50 -9.37
C SER A 49 9.49 16.56 -9.05
N LYS A 50 10.64 16.18 -8.47
CA LYS A 50 11.75 17.07 -8.06
C LYS A 50 11.31 18.22 -7.15
N ILE A 51 10.31 17.98 -6.32
CA ILE A 51 9.82 18.96 -5.35
C ILE A 51 10.81 19.05 -4.18
N PRO A 52 11.23 20.24 -3.76
CA PRO A 52 12.09 20.39 -2.57
C PRO A 52 11.25 20.17 -1.30
N TRP A 53 11.25 18.95 -0.77
CA TRP A 53 10.40 18.54 0.35
C TRP A 53 11.15 18.05 1.59
N HIS A 54 12.44 17.78 1.50
CA HIS A 54 13.25 17.11 2.52
C HIS A 54 13.24 17.81 3.88
N ASP A 55 13.18 19.16 3.88
CA ASP A 55 13.10 19.99 5.09
C ASP A 55 11.69 20.15 5.64
N ILE A 56 10.68 19.57 5.00
CA ILE A 56 9.29 19.68 5.42
C ILE A 56 8.95 18.53 6.36
N PRO A 57 8.45 18.80 7.58
CA PRO A 57 8.11 17.75 8.55
C PRO A 57 7.07 16.77 7.98
N ALA A 58 7.40 15.48 7.98
CA ALA A 58 6.54 14.42 7.45
C ALA A 58 5.82 13.66 8.58
N TYR A 59 4.50 13.54 8.43
CA TYR A 59 3.60 12.72 9.23
C TYR A 59 3.25 11.48 8.42
N VAL A 60 3.59 10.29 8.90
CA VAL A 60 3.53 9.06 8.10
C VAL A 60 2.65 7.99 8.74
N ILE A 61 1.93 7.22 7.90
CA ILE A 61 0.96 6.22 8.35
C ILE A 61 1.60 4.93 8.90
N GLY A 62 2.90 4.71 8.74
CA GLY A 62 3.50 3.47 9.21
C GLY A 62 4.98 3.35 8.86
N GLU A 63 5.59 2.27 9.34
CA GLU A 63 7.03 2.07 9.28
C GLU A 63 7.58 2.02 7.85
N GLY A 64 6.88 1.37 6.91
CA GLY A 64 7.31 1.31 5.51
C GLY A 64 7.35 2.67 4.82
N THR A 65 6.44 3.59 5.18
CA THR A 65 6.45 4.98 4.68
C THR A 65 7.56 5.79 5.37
N LYS A 66 7.76 5.58 6.69
CA LYS A 66 8.87 6.20 7.44
C LYS A 66 10.22 5.83 6.82
N GLN A 67 10.45 4.53 6.57
CA GLN A 67 11.69 4.06 5.95
C GLN A 67 11.91 4.72 4.58
N ALA A 68 10.85 4.86 3.76
CA ALA A 68 10.95 5.54 2.48
C ALA A 68 11.34 7.03 2.63
N VAL A 69 10.74 7.76 3.58
CA VAL A 69 11.10 9.15 3.87
C VAL A 69 12.55 9.27 4.32
N CYS A 70 12.98 8.44 5.28
CA CYS A 70 14.35 8.47 5.80
C CYS A 70 15.39 8.09 4.73
N ALA A 71 15.08 7.10 3.87
CA ALA A 71 15.96 6.68 2.79
C ALA A 71 16.20 7.78 1.75
N GLN A 72 15.25 8.71 1.59
CA GLN A 72 15.37 9.88 0.73
C GLN A 72 15.88 11.13 1.49
N GLY A 73 16.28 11.01 2.75
CA GLY A 73 16.82 12.12 3.54
C GLY A 73 15.79 13.09 4.09
N GLY A 74 14.51 12.75 4.10
CA GLY A 74 13.43 13.57 4.66
C GLY A 74 13.28 13.42 6.18
N ALA A 75 12.58 14.37 6.81
CA ALA A 75 12.39 14.44 8.25
C ALA A 75 11.01 13.89 8.69
N VAL A 76 10.99 12.73 9.36
CA VAL A 76 9.78 12.17 9.95
C VAL A 76 9.60 12.70 11.37
N VAL A 77 8.45 13.32 11.64
CA VAL A 77 8.10 13.87 12.97
C VAL A 77 6.99 13.09 13.66
N TYR A 78 6.23 12.29 12.92
CA TYR A 78 5.17 11.46 13.46
C TYR A 78 4.98 10.17 12.65
N VAL A 79 4.80 9.05 13.36
CA VAL A 79 4.44 7.75 12.77
C VAL A 79 3.14 7.29 13.42
N ALA A 80 2.12 6.98 12.62
CA ALA A 80 0.84 6.51 13.13
C ALA A 80 0.97 5.20 13.93
N LYS A 81 0.11 5.07 14.94
CA LYS A 81 0.00 3.84 15.74
C LYS A 81 -0.75 2.72 15.00
N SER A 82 -1.53 3.09 13.99
CA SER A 82 -2.37 2.19 13.20
C SER A 82 -2.20 2.47 11.71
N ALA A 83 -2.28 1.43 10.89
CA ALA A 83 -2.20 1.53 9.43
C ALA A 83 -3.54 1.96 8.76
N TYR A 84 -4.51 2.47 9.51
CA TYR A 84 -5.79 2.95 8.99
C TYR A 84 -5.76 4.48 8.79
N GLY A 85 -6.02 4.94 7.56
CA GLY A 85 -5.94 6.36 7.21
C GLY A 85 -6.86 7.27 8.01
N ASP A 86 -8.07 6.81 8.34
CA ASP A 86 -9.04 7.57 9.11
C ASP A 86 -8.57 7.78 10.56
N ILE A 87 -8.01 6.74 11.19
CA ILE A 87 -7.42 6.80 12.55
C ILE A 87 -6.18 7.71 12.51
N PHE A 88 -5.32 7.51 11.53
CA PHE A 88 -4.15 8.37 11.34
C PHE A 88 -4.52 9.85 11.22
N ALA A 89 -5.52 10.19 10.41
CA ALA A 89 -5.99 11.56 10.26
C ALA A 89 -6.49 12.15 11.60
N GLN A 90 -7.22 11.38 12.40
CA GLN A 90 -7.66 11.79 13.74
C GLN A 90 -6.49 12.01 14.70
N GLU A 91 -5.46 11.15 14.65
CA GLU A 91 -4.26 11.27 15.49
C GLU A 91 -3.46 12.56 15.20
N ILE A 92 -3.33 12.93 13.91
CA ILE A 92 -2.47 14.05 13.51
C ILE A 92 -3.18 15.39 13.44
N ALA A 93 -4.51 15.43 13.34
CA ALA A 93 -5.26 16.68 13.21
C ALA A 93 -4.95 17.69 14.32
N PRO A 94 -4.90 17.33 15.63
CA PRO A 94 -4.53 18.28 16.69
C PRO A 94 -3.11 18.84 16.56
N LEU A 95 -2.19 18.07 15.93
CA LEU A 95 -0.79 18.46 15.74
C LEU A 95 -0.60 19.40 14.54
N LEU A 96 -1.59 19.44 13.66
CA LEU A 96 -1.55 20.16 12.38
C LEU A 96 -2.43 21.42 12.35
N GLN A 97 -3.12 21.75 13.43
CA GLN A 97 -3.97 22.95 13.50
C GLN A 97 -3.18 24.21 13.18
N GLY A 98 -3.77 25.06 12.34
CA GLY A 98 -3.18 26.31 11.88
C GLY A 98 -2.01 26.15 10.91
N ARG A 99 -1.73 24.94 10.43
CA ARG A 99 -0.69 24.67 9.43
C ARG A 99 -1.30 24.42 8.06
N ARG A 100 -0.57 24.82 7.02
CA ARG A 100 -0.83 24.42 5.64
C ARG A 100 -0.15 23.08 5.39
N VAL A 101 -0.94 22.07 5.09
CA VAL A 101 -0.50 20.68 4.94
C VAL A 101 -0.66 20.27 3.49
N ALA A 102 0.35 19.62 2.91
CA ALA A 102 0.21 18.94 1.64
C ALA A 102 -0.01 17.45 1.84
N PHE A 103 -0.97 16.93 1.08
CA PHE A 103 -1.30 15.50 1.04
C PHE A 103 -1.16 14.96 -0.40
N PRO A 104 0.06 14.58 -0.83
CA PRO A 104 0.25 13.86 -2.08
C PRO A 104 -0.27 12.43 -1.92
N ARG A 105 -1.25 12.05 -2.75
CA ARG A 105 -1.97 10.79 -2.61
C ARG A 105 -2.14 10.03 -3.91
N ALA A 106 -2.58 8.78 -3.80
CA ALA A 106 -3.06 8.01 -4.94
C ALA A 106 -4.30 8.66 -5.58
N LYS A 107 -4.52 8.43 -6.86
CA LYS A 107 -5.75 8.81 -7.56
C LYS A 107 -6.98 8.19 -6.91
N GLU A 108 -6.91 6.89 -6.57
CA GLU A 108 -7.93 6.20 -5.79
C GLU A 108 -7.50 6.06 -4.34
N VAL A 109 -8.35 6.49 -3.42
CA VAL A 109 -8.13 6.39 -1.97
C VAL A 109 -9.26 5.61 -1.30
N VAL A 110 -8.93 4.93 -0.21
CA VAL A 110 -9.89 4.10 0.56
C VAL A 110 -10.22 4.69 1.93
N SER A 111 -9.63 5.85 2.27
CA SER A 111 -9.82 6.54 3.54
C SER A 111 -9.98 8.03 3.29
N ASP A 112 -10.87 8.70 4.03
CA ASP A 112 -11.11 10.13 3.90
C ASP A 112 -10.20 10.97 4.81
N VAL A 113 -8.90 10.86 4.59
CA VAL A 113 -7.89 11.62 5.35
C VAL A 113 -8.12 13.12 5.23
N THR A 114 -8.39 13.60 4.02
CA THR A 114 -8.58 15.02 3.74
C THR A 114 -9.82 15.60 4.40
N GLY A 115 -10.95 14.90 4.31
CA GLY A 115 -12.20 15.35 4.95
C GLY A 115 -12.08 15.41 6.46
N ILE A 116 -11.45 14.39 7.09
CA ILE A 116 -11.22 14.37 8.54
C ILE A 116 -10.33 15.54 8.96
N LEU A 117 -9.20 15.78 8.30
CA LEU A 117 -8.30 16.88 8.63
C LEU A 117 -8.98 18.25 8.47
N ARG A 118 -9.71 18.46 7.36
CA ARG A 118 -10.44 19.71 7.13
C ARG A 118 -11.57 19.96 8.15
N SER A 119 -12.28 18.92 8.55
CA SER A 119 -13.31 19.01 9.60
C SER A 119 -12.75 19.42 10.96
N GLN A 120 -11.46 19.21 11.18
CA GLN A 120 -10.73 19.60 12.39
C GLN A 120 -9.98 20.94 12.24
N GLY A 121 -10.26 21.71 11.16
CA GLY A 121 -9.67 23.03 10.94
C GLY A 121 -8.25 23.05 10.38
N VAL A 122 -7.78 21.92 9.79
CA VAL A 122 -6.48 21.87 9.11
C VAL A 122 -6.65 22.31 7.64
N GLU A 123 -5.79 23.22 7.17
CA GLU A 123 -5.73 23.63 5.76
C GLU A 123 -4.97 22.55 4.96
N VAL A 124 -5.68 21.78 4.12
CA VAL A 124 -5.10 20.67 3.36
C VAL A 124 -5.12 20.97 1.88
N GLU A 125 -3.93 21.03 1.27
CA GLU A 125 -3.72 20.94 -0.17
C GLU A 125 -3.55 19.49 -0.57
N GLU A 126 -4.58 18.93 -1.19
CA GLU A 126 -4.61 17.56 -1.68
C GLU A 126 -4.19 17.51 -3.14
N VAL A 127 -3.20 16.68 -3.47
CA VAL A 127 -2.73 16.51 -4.85
C VAL A 127 -2.69 15.05 -5.24
N VAL A 128 -3.14 14.72 -6.45
CA VAL A 128 -3.02 13.37 -7.01
C VAL A 128 -1.61 13.20 -7.56
N ALA A 129 -0.77 12.47 -6.83
CA ALA A 129 0.64 12.32 -7.12
C ALA A 129 0.98 11.03 -7.88
N TYR A 130 0.13 10.02 -7.80
CA TYR A 130 0.33 8.75 -8.51
C TYR A 130 -0.99 8.01 -8.70
N GLU A 131 -0.98 7.04 -9.60
CA GLU A 131 -2.06 6.07 -9.76
C GLU A 131 -1.53 4.64 -9.80
N THR A 132 -2.35 3.70 -9.36
CA THR A 132 -2.09 2.27 -9.49
C THR A 132 -2.95 1.72 -10.61
N THR A 133 -2.32 1.08 -11.59
CA THR A 133 -2.99 0.46 -12.74
C THR A 133 -2.65 -1.02 -12.82
N CYS A 134 -3.52 -1.81 -13.46
CA CYS A 134 -3.23 -3.20 -13.70
C CYS A 134 -2.11 -3.37 -14.75
N THR A 135 -1.26 -4.35 -14.53
CA THR A 135 -0.31 -4.79 -15.55
C THR A 135 -1.09 -5.52 -16.65
N PRO A 136 -0.88 -5.21 -17.95
CA PRO A 136 -1.55 -5.92 -19.02
C PRO A 136 -1.28 -7.43 -18.96
N CYS A 137 -2.32 -8.26 -19.08
CA CYS A 137 -2.27 -9.70 -18.86
C CYS A 137 -1.25 -10.42 -19.75
N ARG A 138 -1.01 -9.90 -20.97
CA ARG A 138 0.00 -10.46 -21.90
C ARG A 138 1.45 -10.45 -21.35
N PHE A 139 1.72 -9.69 -20.28
CA PHE A 139 3.02 -9.65 -19.62
C PHE A 139 3.09 -10.48 -18.34
N LEU A 140 2.01 -11.18 -18.00
CA LEU A 140 1.91 -11.97 -16.79
C LEU A 140 1.83 -13.46 -17.15
N THR A 141 2.49 -14.28 -16.33
CA THR A 141 2.40 -15.74 -16.42
C THR A 141 1.66 -16.24 -15.18
N PRO A 142 0.66 -17.12 -15.32
CA PRO A 142 -0.07 -17.64 -14.18
C PRO A 142 0.88 -18.38 -13.23
N PRO A 143 0.64 -18.28 -11.92
CA PRO A 143 1.38 -19.10 -10.95
C PRO A 143 1.16 -20.60 -11.20
N PRO A 144 2.17 -21.45 -10.94
CA PRO A 144 1.98 -22.89 -10.99
C PRO A 144 0.91 -23.35 -10.00
N GLN A 145 0.40 -24.57 -10.21
CA GLN A 145 -0.47 -25.23 -9.25
C GLN A 145 0.18 -25.30 -7.86
N GLU A 146 -0.64 -25.40 -6.83
CA GLU A 146 -0.21 -25.47 -5.41
C GLU A 146 0.61 -24.26 -4.94
N SER A 147 0.44 -23.11 -5.60
CA SER A 147 1.08 -21.87 -5.16
C SER A 147 0.30 -21.17 -4.04
N VAL A 148 1.01 -20.45 -3.18
CA VAL A 148 0.43 -19.53 -2.21
C VAL A 148 0.64 -18.09 -2.70
N LEU A 149 -0.45 -17.33 -2.83
CA LEU A 149 -0.50 -16.01 -3.43
C LEU A 149 -0.75 -14.96 -2.34
N ILE A 150 0.16 -13.99 -2.18
CA ILE A 150 0.05 -12.93 -1.17
C ILE A 150 -0.50 -11.66 -1.83
N PHE A 151 -1.68 -11.23 -1.38
CA PHE A 151 -2.37 -10.03 -1.85
C PHE A 151 -2.18 -8.90 -0.85
N THR A 152 -1.52 -7.82 -1.27
CA THR A 152 -1.14 -6.70 -0.41
C THR A 152 -2.13 -5.54 -0.45
N SER A 153 -3.15 -5.58 -1.33
CA SER A 153 -4.15 -4.53 -1.46
C SER A 153 -5.39 -4.99 -2.25
N PRO A 154 -6.52 -4.30 -2.14
CA PRO A 154 -7.68 -4.52 -3.02
C PRO A 154 -7.36 -4.46 -4.51
N SER A 155 -6.44 -3.56 -4.92
CA SER A 155 -6.02 -3.43 -6.32
C SER A 155 -5.33 -4.69 -6.83
N THR A 156 -4.50 -5.35 -6.00
CA THR A 156 -3.83 -6.60 -6.41
C THR A 156 -4.82 -7.72 -6.65
N VAL A 157 -5.91 -7.77 -5.87
CA VAL A 157 -7.00 -8.75 -6.07
C VAL A 157 -7.69 -8.49 -7.41
N ARG A 158 -8.19 -7.27 -7.63
CA ARG A 158 -8.86 -6.90 -8.88
C ARG A 158 -7.99 -7.21 -10.09
N CYS A 159 -6.76 -6.69 -10.12
CA CYS A 159 -5.87 -6.87 -11.26
C CYS A 159 -5.43 -8.33 -11.49
N PHE A 160 -5.40 -9.15 -10.46
CA PHE A 160 -5.16 -10.58 -10.61
C PHE A 160 -6.33 -11.26 -11.32
N PHE A 161 -7.56 -11.01 -10.86
CA PHE A 161 -8.76 -11.61 -11.43
C PHE A 161 -9.13 -11.06 -12.83
N ASP A 162 -8.64 -9.88 -13.20
CA ASP A 162 -8.72 -9.39 -14.58
C ASP A 162 -7.91 -10.26 -15.57
N CYS A 163 -6.88 -10.96 -15.08
CA CYS A 163 -5.94 -11.70 -15.90
C CYS A 163 -6.04 -13.22 -15.74
N PHE A 164 -6.48 -13.72 -14.59
CA PHE A 164 -6.42 -15.13 -14.26
C PHE A 164 -7.74 -15.62 -13.67
N ALA A 165 -8.20 -16.79 -14.14
CA ALA A 165 -9.17 -17.58 -13.41
C ALA A 165 -8.52 -18.21 -12.18
N TRP A 166 -9.28 -18.38 -11.08
CA TRP A 166 -8.77 -18.99 -9.86
C TRP A 166 -8.56 -20.50 -10.06
N ASP A 167 -7.39 -20.99 -9.74
CA ASP A 167 -7.10 -22.42 -9.66
C ASP A 167 -7.37 -22.91 -8.23
N ALA A 168 -8.16 -23.97 -8.07
CA ALA A 168 -8.56 -24.51 -6.77
C ALA A 168 -7.38 -25.01 -5.91
N SER A 169 -6.23 -25.31 -6.53
CA SER A 169 -5.00 -25.70 -5.84
C SER A 169 -4.27 -24.53 -5.17
N TRP A 170 -4.58 -23.27 -5.55
CA TRP A 170 -3.95 -22.10 -4.96
C TRP A 170 -4.53 -21.78 -3.57
N ARG A 171 -3.71 -21.10 -2.77
CA ARG A 171 -4.13 -20.51 -1.50
C ARG A 171 -3.84 -19.01 -1.55
N ALA A 172 -4.78 -18.20 -1.03
CA ALA A 172 -4.61 -16.76 -0.94
C ALA A 172 -4.29 -16.34 0.50
N VAL A 173 -3.31 -15.45 0.66
CA VAL A 173 -3.03 -14.73 1.91
C VAL A 173 -3.23 -13.25 1.67
N CYS A 174 -4.05 -12.61 2.50
CA CYS A 174 -4.33 -11.18 2.45
C CYS A 174 -3.68 -10.45 3.61
N ILE A 175 -3.06 -9.30 3.34
CA ILE A 175 -2.41 -8.47 4.35
C ILE A 175 -3.42 -7.87 5.35
N GLY A 176 -4.66 -7.64 4.95
CA GLY A 176 -5.67 -7.00 5.80
C GLY A 176 -7.11 -7.23 5.35
N LYS A 177 -8.05 -6.94 6.25
CA LYS A 177 -9.50 -7.16 6.05
C LYS A 177 -10.07 -6.47 4.81
N LYS A 178 -9.60 -5.26 4.46
CA LYS A 178 -10.04 -4.55 3.24
C LYS A 178 -9.66 -5.32 1.96
N THR A 179 -8.56 -6.07 1.97
CA THR A 179 -8.15 -6.93 0.85
C THR A 179 -8.99 -8.19 0.78
N VAL A 180 -9.29 -8.81 1.92
CA VAL A 180 -10.20 -9.97 2.00
C VAL A 180 -11.58 -9.63 1.42
N ALA A 181 -12.11 -8.46 1.75
CA ALA A 181 -13.48 -8.05 1.39
C ALA A 181 -13.75 -7.91 -0.12
N VAL A 182 -12.71 -7.89 -0.96
CA VAL A 182 -12.86 -7.76 -2.42
C VAL A 182 -12.60 -9.05 -3.19
N PHE A 183 -12.42 -10.16 -2.49
CA PHE A 183 -12.33 -11.47 -3.15
C PHE A 183 -13.66 -11.90 -3.74
N PRO A 184 -13.65 -12.59 -4.90
CA PRO A 184 -14.85 -13.18 -5.46
C PRO A 184 -15.50 -14.21 -4.52
N GLU A 185 -16.82 -14.34 -4.61
CA GLU A 185 -17.59 -15.35 -3.87
C GLU A 185 -17.05 -16.76 -4.15
N GLY A 186 -17.04 -17.61 -3.13
CA GLY A 186 -16.53 -18.98 -3.21
C GLY A 186 -15.01 -19.14 -3.00
N ILE A 187 -14.25 -18.05 -2.91
CA ILE A 187 -12.83 -18.09 -2.57
C ILE A 187 -12.63 -17.52 -1.18
N VAL A 188 -12.11 -18.33 -0.26
CA VAL A 188 -11.85 -17.94 1.13
C VAL A 188 -10.37 -17.67 1.33
N PRO A 189 -9.92 -16.40 1.31
CA PRO A 189 -8.53 -16.08 1.57
C PRO A 189 -8.19 -16.13 3.07
N HIS A 190 -6.97 -16.50 3.37
CA HIS A 190 -6.41 -16.41 4.72
C HIS A 190 -6.05 -14.95 5.02
N LEU A 191 -6.40 -14.48 6.23
CA LEU A 191 -5.95 -13.19 6.72
C LEU A 191 -4.61 -13.36 7.43
N SER A 192 -3.62 -12.51 7.10
CA SER A 192 -2.35 -12.47 7.82
C SER A 192 -2.57 -12.14 9.30
N PRO A 193 -1.83 -12.77 10.23
CA PRO A 193 -1.93 -12.47 11.66
C PRO A 193 -1.58 -11.01 11.98
N GLU A 194 -0.66 -10.41 11.21
CA GLU A 194 -0.28 -9.01 11.32
C GLU A 194 -0.31 -8.33 9.94
N GLN A 195 -0.55 -7.01 9.93
CA GLN A 195 -0.59 -6.21 8.69
C GLN A 195 0.82 -5.76 8.25
N THR A 196 1.77 -6.69 8.27
CA THR A 196 3.15 -6.49 7.80
C THR A 196 3.46 -7.43 6.65
N LEU A 197 4.40 -7.04 5.79
CA LEU A 197 4.80 -7.87 4.67
C LEU A 197 5.50 -9.14 5.14
N ASP A 198 6.36 -9.03 6.14
CA ASP A 198 7.10 -10.17 6.71
C ASP A 198 6.15 -11.22 7.30
N ALA A 199 5.15 -10.80 8.10
CA ALA A 199 4.14 -11.71 8.64
C ALA A 199 3.32 -12.41 7.54
N CYS A 200 2.95 -11.69 6.46
CA CYS A 200 2.27 -12.29 5.31
C CYS A 200 3.13 -13.37 4.65
N VAL A 201 4.41 -13.09 4.44
CA VAL A 201 5.33 -14.01 3.77
C VAL A 201 5.61 -15.24 4.64
N ASP A 202 5.87 -15.06 5.93
CA ASP A 202 6.12 -16.19 6.85
C ASP A 202 4.87 -17.06 6.98
N TYR A 203 3.67 -16.47 7.08
CA TYR A 203 2.41 -17.21 7.09
C TYR A 203 2.17 -17.98 5.78
N ALA A 204 2.45 -17.35 4.63
CA ALA A 204 2.33 -17.99 3.33
C ALA A 204 3.28 -19.19 3.18
N HIS A 205 4.49 -19.09 3.73
CA HIS A 205 5.43 -20.22 3.75
C HIS A 205 4.94 -21.37 4.62
N ALA A 206 4.35 -21.09 5.79
CA ALA A 206 3.76 -22.12 6.65
C ALA A 206 2.64 -22.88 5.90
N LEU A 207 1.72 -22.15 5.24
CA LEU A 207 0.67 -22.75 4.42
C LEU A 207 1.23 -23.57 3.25
N TYR A 208 2.29 -23.12 2.61
CA TYR A 208 2.92 -23.85 1.51
C TYR A 208 3.53 -25.18 1.96
N VAL A 209 4.15 -25.21 3.13
CA VAL A 209 4.71 -26.46 3.72
C VAL A 209 3.59 -27.46 4.02
N ASP A 210 2.45 -27.00 4.53
CA ASP A 210 1.30 -27.86 4.83
C ASP A 210 0.69 -28.46 3.56
N LEU A 211 0.59 -27.68 2.45
CA LEU A 211 0.17 -28.18 1.15
C LEU A 211 1.08 -29.29 0.64
N SER A 212 2.41 -29.09 0.76
CA SER A 212 3.39 -30.07 0.29
C SER A 212 3.36 -31.40 1.06
N LYS A 213 2.91 -31.38 2.33
CA LYS A 213 2.73 -32.58 3.15
C LYS A 213 1.44 -33.34 2.87
N SER A 214 0.39 -32.62 2.41
CA SER A 214 -0.90 -33.22 2.11
C SER A 214 -0.96 -33.88 0.73
N ALA A 215 0.07 -33.66 -0.11
CA ALA A 215 0.23 -34.22 -1.44
C ALA A 215 1.07 -35.51 -1.48
N LEU A 216 1.60 -35.96 -0.33
CA LEU A 216 2.34 -37.23 -0.12
C LEU A 216 1.43 -38.24 0.57
#